data_4b38825c748c1afc46bc249e4d9dffa5
#
_entry.id   4b38825c748c1afc46bc249e4d9dffa5
#
_cell.length_a   1.000
_cell.length_b   1.000
_cell.length_c   1.000
_cell.angle_alpha   90.00
_cell.angle_beta   90.00
_cell.angle_gamma   90.00
#
_symmetry.space_group_name_H-M   'P 1'
#
loop_
_entity.id
_entity.type
_entity.pdbx_description
1 polymer ?
#
loop_
_entity_poly.entity_id
_entity_poly.type
_entity_poly.pdbx_seq_one_letter_code
_entity_poly.pdbx_strand_id
1 'polypeptide(L)'
;MTPTTKKRKNPILPIVVVLALAGTAWGGMREGGWWVEESKTEVLGQTVKRGPLRITVVQRGNLTAINSAKMINELEGNVQILSLLAEGTFVEEGDLVVTLDSSGFKDLEVSRDISVQNSQAAVTKAEQALEIQKSQNTSDIAQVEQKLQFAKDDERKYLEGDWPQSLQASEESIVLAEEEVVQAKDRLEWSEKLNEEGFLTRTELETDKLAFSRVQIKYEQAKRAKVLLIDYDNPKQEAVYAAAITEAKRELERVNLQANARLVDLTSTVKTSTARLELETEKLQKLRDQIGKSKLYAPVSGYVVYARQEGGWGRSSNNIEEGATVRERQAIITIPQSGGMMAQASLHESVIKKVKEGMPVTVHVDAIPGTDFQGEVQFVALLPDSNSYWANPNQRLFRTQISVLDATPEMRPGMSCSVEILVKEIPDTLFVPVQAVFRSGGKSICFVEGQPRTVEVGGASQQWVGILSGLTEGEVVELSAPLGFAPEPDPSQGSNPRDSKKHGSNNS
;
A
#
# COMPACT_ATOMS: atom_id res chain seq x y z
N MET A 1 71.58 17.93 -4.44
CA MET A 1 72.66 18.37 -5.31
C MET A 1 72.06 19.41 -6.19
N THR A 2 72.32 20.50 -5.80
CA THR A 2 72.93 21.74 -6.17
C THR A 2 72.10 22.67 -7.02
N PRO A 3 72.14 23.93 -6.66
CA PRO A 3 71.23 24.98 -7.15
C PRO A 3 71.94 25.86 -8.17
N THR A 4 71.27 26.60 -8.98
CA THR A 4 71.81 27.72 -9.77
C THR A 4 70.76 28.83 -9.86
N THR A 5 70.99 29.77 -9.13
CA THR A 5 71.51 31.13 -9.25
C THR A 5 70.71 32.12 -10.10
N LYS A 6 70.21 33.08 -9.37
CA LYS A 6 69.59 34.36 -9.61
C LYS A 6 70.54 35.25 -10.45
N LYS A 7 70.03 35.97 -11.46
CA LYS A 7 70.69 37.15 -12.01
C LYS A 7 69.80 38.39 -11.92
N ARG A 8 70.13 39.29 -10.99
CA ARG A 8 69.67 40.69 -10.90
C ARG A 8 70.16 41.45 -12.12
N LYS A 9 69.28 42.24 -12.72
CA LYS A 9 69.75 43.44 -13.49
C LYS A 9 69.04 44.66 -12.94
N ASN A 10 69.88 45.63 -12.55
CA ASN A 10 69.50 46.93 -12.03
C ASN A 10 68.92 47.83 -13.12
N PRO A 11 68.08 48.81 -12.78
CA PRO A 11 67.57 49.83 -13.69
C PRO A 11 68.38 51.14 -13.46
N ILE A 12 69.11 51.59 -14.45
CA ILE A 12 69.54 52.97 -14.53
C ILE A 12 69.50 53.39 -16.01
N LEU A 13 68.85 54.51 -16.25
CA LEU A 13 68.59 55.31 -17.44
C LEU A 13 67.20 55.03 -18.13
N PRO A 14 66.44 56.10 -18.46
CA PRO A 14 66.87 57.45 -18.78
C PRO A 14 66.14 58.62 -18.05
N ILE A 15 66.85 59.44 -17.29
CA ILE A 15 66.39 60.74 -16.77
C ILE A 15 66.73 61.91 -17.75
N VAL A 16 67.22 61.66 -18.92
CA VAL A 16 67.72 62.72 -19.79
C VAL A 16 66.74 63.22 -20.85
N VAL A 17 65.59 62.56 -21.10
CA VAL A 17 64.62 62.95 -22.16
C VAL A 17 63.50 63.88 -21.68
N VAL A 18 63.29 64.09 -20.38
CA VAL A 18 62.21 64.95 -19.86
C VAL A 18 62.54 66.45 -19.80
N LEU A 19 63.79 66.89 -19.95
CA LEU A 19 64.18 68.32 -19.85
C LEU A 19 64.26 69.09 -21.20
N ALA A 20 63.98 68.40 -22.34
CA ALA A 20 64.00 69.05 -23.66
C ALA A 20 62.67 69.51 -24.22
N LEU A 21 61.53 69.17 -23.56
CA LEU A 21 60.19 69.54 -24.01
C LEU A 21 59.49 70.64 -23.19
N ALA A 22 60.17 71.22 -22.18
CA ALA A 22 59.64 72.31 -21.35
C ALA A 22 59.95 73.72 -21.89
N GLY A 23 60.69 73.87 -23.01
CA GLY A 23 61.17 75.15 -23.52
C GLY A 23 60.35 75.78 -24.67
N THR A 24 59.35 75.11 -25.20
CA THR A 24 58.55 75.60 -26.37
C THR A 24 57.10 76.02 -26.05
N ALA A 25 56.68 75.97 -24.77
CA ALA A 25 55.30 76.33 -24.39
C ALA A 25 55.13 77.77 -23.85
N TRP A 26 56.12 78.62 -23.89
CA TRP A 26 56.01 80.00 -23.32
C TRP A 26 56.00 81.10 -24.38
N GLY A 27 55.77 80.84 -25.67
CA GLY A 27 55.84 81.83 -26.76
C GLY A 27 54.50 82.11 -27.49
N GLY A 28 53.37 81.63 -27.05
CA GLY A 28 52.14 81.76 -27.88
C GLY A 28 50.89 82.25 -27.11
N MET A 29 51.12 83.10 -26.11
CA MET A 29 49.97 83.66 -25.35
C MET A 29 49.84 85.14 -25.67
N ARG A 30 49.33 85.45 -26.90
CA ARG A 30 48.70 86.74 -27.17
C ARG A 30 47.93 86.67 -28.49
N GLU A 31 46.57 86.89 -28.40
CA GLU A 31 45.61 87.08 -29.46
C GLU A 31 45.00 85.80 -30.12
N GLY A 32 43.83 85.39 -29.60
CA GLY A 32 42.97 84.45 -30.24
C GLY A 32 41.78 84.15 -29.35
N GLY A 33 40.63 84.80 -29.59
CA GLY A 33 39.37 84.61 -28.84
C GLY A 33 38.95 83.13 -28.76
N TRP A 34 38.61 82.66 -27.58
CA TRP A 34 38.07 81.35 -27.33
C TRP A 34 36.62 81.35 -27.86
N TRP A 35 36.43 80.75 -29.03
CA TRP A 35 35.10 80.21 -29.37
C TRP A 35 34.91 78.96 -28.54
N VAL A 36 34.04 79.08 -27.52
CA VAL A 36 33.46 77.91 -26.86
C VAL A 36 32.48 77.31 -27.85
N GLU A 37 32.90 76.27 -28.56
CA GLU A 37 32.01 75.36 -29.24
C GLU A 37 31.23 74.66 -28.14
N GLU A 38 29.95 75.06 -27.97
CA GLU A 38 28.95 74.24 -27.23
C GLU A 38 28.99 72.86 -27.87
N SER A 39 29.68 71.90 -27.25
CA SER A 39 29.50 70.51 -27.56
C SER A 39 28.01 70.17 -27.37
N LYS A 40 27.23 70.13 -28.43
CA LYS A 40 25.98 69.49 -28.41
C LYS A 40 26.25 68.06 -27.90
N THR A 41 25.96 67.80 -26.64
CA THR A 41 25.88 66.44 -26.10
C THR A 41 24.89 65.70 -27.04
N GLU A 42 25.39 64.81 -27.85
CA GLU A 42 24.52 63.88 -28.60
C GLU A 42 23.69 63.12 -27.55
N VAL A 43 22.50 63.64 -27.36
CA VAL A 43 21.53 62.97 -26.51
C VAL A 43 21.09 61.69 -27.24
N LEU A 44 21.49 60.54 -26.75
CA LEU A 44 21.03 59.28 -27.27
C LEU A 44 19.50 59.26 -27.22
N GLY A 45 18.90 59.44 -28.39
CA GLY A 45 17.43 59.42 -28.58
C GLY A 45 17.00 58.18 -29.34
N GLN A 46 15.84 57.70 -29.02
CA GLN A 46 15.17 56.60 -29.73
C GLN A 46 13.83 57.09 -30.29
N THR A 47 13.56 56.75 -31.57
CA THR A 47 12.30 57.11 -32.20
C THR A 47 11.14 56.28 -31.59
N VAL A 48 10.01 56.95 -31.32
CA VAL A 48 8.76 56.34 -30.95
C VAL A 48 8.23 55.51 -32.13
N LYS A 49 8.09 54.23 -31.89
CA LYS A 49 7.60 53.28 -32.88
C LYS A 49 6.14 52.90 -32.61
N ARG A 50 5.38 52.63 -33.65
CA ARG A 50 4.04 52.11 -33.59
C ARG A 50 4.02 50.66 -34.07
N GLY A 51 3.37 49.79 -33.36
CA GLY A 51 3.28 48.38 -33.74
C GLY A 51 2.77 47.49 -32.63
N PRO A 52 2.81 46.17 -32.80
CA PRO A 52 2.38 45.22 -31.81
C PRO A 52 3.41 45.19 -30.65
N LEU A 53 2.91 45.40 -29.42
CA LEU A 53 3.69 45.26 -28.18
C LEU A 53 3.38 43.97 -27.52
N ARG A 54 4.36 43.04 -27.46
CA ARG A 54 4.28 41.78 -26.75
C ARG A 54 4.77 41.98 -25.30
N ILE A 55 3.91 41.66 -24.37
CA ILE A 55 4.24 41.68 -22.94
C ILE A 55 4.52 40.26 -22.53
N THR A 56 5.80 39.94 -22.35
CA THR A 56 6.27 38.60 -22.04
C THR A 56 6.89 38.56 -20.63
N VAL A 57 6.84 37.38 -20.02
CA VAL A 57 7.51 37.06 -18.77
C VAL A 57 8.55 36.01 -19.07
N VAL A 58 9.83 36.36 -18.90
CA VAL A 58 10.94 35.44 -19.14
C VAL A 58 11.41 34.87 -17.80
N GLN A 59 11.49 33.53 -17.72
CA GLN A 59 11.94 32.81 -16.53
C GLN A 59 12.83 31.64 -16.93
N ARG A 60 13.79 31.32 -16.06
CA ARG A 60 14.62 30.13 -16.21
C ARG A 60 13.92 28.92 -15.64
N GLY A 61 14.11 27.78 -16.28
CA GLY A 61 13.58 26.48 -15.87
C GLY A 61 14.47 25.34 -16.32
N ASN A 62 14.00 24.15 -16.13
CA ASN A 62 14.62 22.92 -16.59
C ASN A 62 13.61 22.01 -17.25
N LEU A 63 14.07 21.26 -18.24
CA LEU A 63 13.26 20.25 -18.92
C LEU A 63 13.08 19.03 -18.02
N THR A 64 11.88 18.52 -17.98
CA THR A 64 11.52 17.25 -17.34
C THR A 64 10.72 16.40 -18.31
N ALA A 65 10.77 15.08 -18.22
CA ALA A 65 9.87 14.23 -18.99
C ALA A 65 8.45 14.36 -18.45
N ILE A 66 7.44 14.36 -19.31
CA ILE A 66 6.03 14.38 -18.93
C ILE A 66 5.70 13.13 -18.12
N ASN A 67 6.10 11.96 -18.62
CA ASN A 67 5.93 10.68 -17.95
C ASN A 67 7.31 10.07 -17.66
N SER A 68 7.45 9.53 -16.46
CA SER A 68 8.64 8.78 -16.08
C SER A 68 8.23 7.58 -15.25
N ALA A 69 8.68 6.41 -15.62
CA ALA A 69 8.50 5.21 -14.83
C ALA A 69 9.60 5.13 -13.78
N LYS A 70 9.19 5.07 -12.51
CA LYS A 70 10.13 4.90 -11.39
C LYS A 70 10.17 3.43 -11.01
N MET A 71 11.34 2.83 -11.08
CA MET A 71 11.60 1.48 -10.60
C MET A 71 12.05 1.57 -9.15
N ILE A 72 11.27 0.97 -8.28
CA ILE A 72 11.50 0.96 -6.83
C ILE A 72 11.88 -0.45 -6.38
N ASN A 73 12.62 -0.55 -5.28
CA ASN A 73 12.81 -1.83 -4.62
C ASN A 73 11.50 -2.28 -3.97
N GLU A 74 10.93 -3.39 -4.43
CA GLU A 74 9.72 -4.00 -3.87
C GLU A 74 10.01 -5.14 -2.89
N LEU A 75 11.29 -5.47 -2.67
CA LEU A 75 11.69 -6.46 -1.69
C LEU A 75 11.61 -5.90 -0.28
N GLU A 76 11.14 -6.71 0.65
CA GLU A 76 11.08 -6.36 2.06
C GLU A 76 12.49 -6.22 2.65
N GLY A 77 12.69 -5.19 3.46
CA GLY A 77 13.93 -4.96 4.18
C GLY A 77 15.02 -4.24 3.35
N ASN A 78 16.27 -4.49 3.71
CA ASN A 78 17.44 -3.94 3.04
C ASN A 78 18.08 -5.02 2.18
N VAL A 79 18.22 -4.74 0.90
CA VAL A 79 18.79 -5.69 -0.07
C VAL A 79 19.93 -5.03 -0.86
N GLN A 80 20.87 -5.83 -1.31
CA GLN A 80 22.02 -5.38 -2.09
C GLN A 80 21.71 -5.47 -3.59
N ILE A 81 22.18 -4.51 -4.36
CA ILE A 81 22.13 -4.56 -5.81
C ILE A 81 23.27 -5.49 -6.30
N LEU A 82 22.92 -6.56 -7.00
CA LEU A 82 23.91 -7.49 -7.59
C LEU A 82 24.37 -7.01 -8.95
N SER A 83 23.45 -6.57 -9.80
CA SER A 83 23.77 -5.99 -11.10
C SER A 83 22.83 -4.85 -11.43
N LEU A 84 23.37 -3.87 -12.11
CA LEU A 84 22.69 -2.64 -12.49
C LEU A 84 23.11 -2.24 -13.91
N LEU A 85 22.14 -1.95 -14.77
CA LEU A 85 22.43 -1.47 -16.11
C LEU A 85 23.04 -0.08 -16.04
N ALA A 86 24.06 0.20 -16.86
CA ALA A 86 24.77 1.48 -16.84
C ALA A 86 23.84 2.68 -17.13
N GLU A 87 24.05 3.78 -16.43
CA GLU A 87 23.27 5.02 -16.66
C GLU A 87 23.46 5.52 -18.10
N GLY A 88 22.36 5.92 -18.74
CA GLY A 88 22.36 6.36 -20.13
C GLY A 88 22.20 5.25 -21.17
N THR A 89 22.08 3.98 -20.77
CA THR A 89 21.76 2.87 -21.68
C THR A 89 20.30 2.95 -22.09
N PHE A 90 20.02 2.74 -23.37
CA PHE A 90 18.65 2.63 -23.86
C PHE A 90 18.14 1.22 -23.60
N VAL A 91 16.92 1.10 -23.06
CA VAL A 91 16.22 -0.16 -22.77
C VAL A 91 14.86 -0.19 -23.44
N GLU A 92 14.43 -1.38 -23.83
CA GLU A 92 13.07 -1.63 -24.31
C GLU A 92 12.17 -2.11 -23.17
N GLU A 93 10.87 -2.02 -23.35
CA GLU A 93 9.91 -2.56 -22.39
C GLU A 93 10.11 -4.06 -22.22
N GLY A 94 10.29 -4.51 -20.97
CA GLY A 94 10.55 -5.90 -20.62
C GLY A 94 12.03 -6.27 -20.45
N ASP A 95 12.96 -5.38 -20.73
CA ASP A 95 14.39 -5.64 -20.49
C ASP A 95 14.72 -5.70 -19.00
N LEU A 96 15.63 -6.61 -18.63
CA LEU A 96 16.12 -6.73 -17.27
C LEU A 96 17.11 -5.60 -16.96
N VAL A 97 16.77 -4.76 -16.01
CA VAL A 97 17.53 -3.54 -15.69
C VAL A 97 18.29 -3.66 -14.38
N VAL A 98 17.68 -4.27 -13.35
CA VAL A 98 18.27 -4.43 -12.02
C VAL A 98 18.08 -5.86 -11.52
N THR A 99 19.11 -6.40 -10.92
CA THR A 99 19.03 -7.66 -10.16
C THR A 99 19.39 -7.38 -8.71
N LEU A 100 18.48 -7.70 -7.81
CA LEU A 100 18.67 -7.55 -6.37
C LEU A 100 19.05 -8.90 -5.75
N ASP A 101 19.79 -8.86 -4.66
CA ASP A 101 20.16 -10.07 -3.93
C ASP A 101 18.93 -10.71 -3.28
N SER A 102 18.62 -11.92 -3.73
CA SER A 102 17.52 -12.74 -3.22
C SER A 102 18.02 -14.01 -2.51
N SER A 103 19.32 -14.14 -2.21
CA SER A 103 19.87 -15.34 -1.59
C SER A 103 19.22 -15.68 -0.27
N GLY A 104 19.04 -14.69 0.63
CA GLY A 104 18.35 -14.89 1.89
C GLY A 104 16.90 -15.34 1.74
N PHE A 105 16.18 -14.83 0.73
CA PHE A 105 14.80 -15.26 0.46
C PHE A 105 14.75 -16.70 -0.10
N LYS A 106 15.73 -17.11 -0.91
CA LYS A 106 15.84 -18.50 -1.42
C LYS A 106 16.12 -19.49 -0.30
N ASP A 107 17.00 -19.17 0.64
CA ASP A 107 17.29 -20.01 1.80
C ASP A 107 16.02 -20.17 2.69
N LEU A 108 15.27 -19.08 2.87
CA LEU A 108 13.99 -19.11 3.55
C LEU A 108 12.92 -19.90 2.75
N GLU A 109 12.91 -19.82 1.43
CA GLU A 109 12.01 -20.59 0.56
C GLU A 109 12.20 -22.09 0.79
N VAL A 110 13.44 -22.57 0.75
CA VAL A 110 13.76 -24.00 1.00
C VAL A 110 13.26 -24.43 2.39
N SER A 111 13.51 -23.62 3.43
CA SER A 111 13.03 -23.93 4.78
C SER A 111 11.50 -23.95 4.87
N ARG A 112 10.81 -23.05 4.18
CA ARG A 112 9.34 -23.01 4.14
C ARG A 112 8.75 -24.13 3.31
N ASP A 113 9.40 -24.53 2.22
CA ASP A 113 8.96 -25.69 1.43
C ASP A 113 8.95 -26.97 2.29
N ILE A 114 10.01 -27.19 3.08
CA ILE A 114 10.06 -28.28 4.07
C ILE A 114 8.90 -28.17 5.08
N SER A 115 8.59 -26.96 5.54
CA SER A 115 7.48 -26.74 6.48
C SER A 115 6.12 -27.06 5.86
N VAL A 116 5.92 -26.71 4.59
CA VAL A 116 4.71 -27.09 3.81
C VAL A 116 4.61 -28.60 3.66
N GLN A 117 5.70 -29.29 3.29
CA GLN A 117 5.72 -30.76 3.18
C GLN A 117 5.38 -31.43 4.51
N ASN A 118 5.95 -30.96 5.62
CA ASN A 118 5.64 -31.47 6.95
C ASN A 118 4.17 -31.23 7.35
N SER A 119 3.62 -30.08 7.00
CA SER A 119 2.21 -29.75 7.26
C SER A 119 1.28 -30.58 6.38
N GLN A 120 1.66 -30.85 5.12
CA GLN A 120 0.93 -31.76 4.23
C GLN A 120 0.90 -33.17 4.78
N ALA A 121 2.04 -33.70 5.25
CA ALA A 121 2.12 -35.01 5.88
C ALA A 121 1.25 -35.09 7.16
N ALA A 122 1.18 -33.99 7.94
CA ALA A 122 0.31 -33.90 9.11
C ALA A 122 -1.19 -33.95 8.74
N VAL A 123 -1.61 -33.30 7.66
CA VAL A 123 -2.99 -33.38 7.13
C VAL A 123 -3.31 -34.80 6.72
N THR A 124 -2.47 -35.43 5.89
CA THR A 124 -2.67 -36.80 5.44
C THR A 124 -2.77 -37.78 6.62
N LYS A 125 -1.91 -37.61 7.64
CA LYS A 125 -1.98 -38.43 8.85
C LYS A 125 -3.27 -38.22 9.64
N ALA A 126 -3.75 -36.99 9.75
CA ALA A 126 -5.00 -36.68 10.45
C ALA A 126 -6.24 -37.23 9.68
N GLU A 127 -6.23 -37.14 8.36
CA GLU A 127 -7.29 -37.70 7.50
C GLU A 127 -7.34 -39.23 7.60
N GLN A 128 -6.19 -39.91 7.56
CA GLN A 128 -6.11 -41.35 7.76
C GLN A 128 -6.61 -41.76 9.14
N ALA A 129 -6.23 -41.03 10.19
CA ALA A 129 -6.70 -41.31 11.55
C ALA A 129 -8.22 -41.13 11.66
N LEU A 130 -8.79 -40.12 11.02
CA LEU A 130 -10.25 -39.92 10.97
C LEU A 130 -10.97 -41.09 10.25
N GLU A 131 -10.42 -41.57 9.13
CA GLU A 131 -11.01 -42.66 8.37
C GLU A 131 -10.94 -43.99 9.14
N ILE A 132 -9.81 -44.28 9.79
CA ILE A 132 -9.68 -45.45 10.67
C ILE A 132 -10.70 -45.39 11.79
N GLN A 133 -10.86 -44.21 12.44
CA GLN A 133 -11.82 -44.07 13.55
C GLN A 133 -13.25 -44.19 13.07
N LYS A 134 -13.62 -43.71 11.89
CA LYS A 134 -14.96 -43.94 11.30
C LYS A 134 -15.23 -45.41 11.15
N SER A 135 -14.28 -46.17 10.58
CA SER A 135 -14.41 -47.63 10.42
C SER A 135 -14.55 -48.32 11.77
N GLN A 136 -13.75 -47.95 12.77
CA GLN A 136 -13.82 -48.49 14.12
C GLN A 136 -15.15 -48.19 14.76
N ASN A 137 -15.64 -46.93 14.68
CA ASN A 137 -16.95 -46.56 15.22
C ASN A 137 -18.11 -47.37 14.61
N THR A 138 -18.07 -47.57 13.29
CA THR A 138 -19.05 -48.41 12.59
C THR A 138 -19.03 -49.83 13.12
N SER A 139 -17.88 -50.42 13.35
CA SER A 139 -17.73 -51.76 13.90
C SER A 139 -18.23 -51.85 15.37
N ASP A 140 -17.82 -50.87 16.20
CA ASP A 140 -18.25 -50.82 17.61
C ASP A 140 -19.78 -50.69 17.74
N ILE A 141 -20.38 -49.79 16.95
CA ILE A 141 -21.85 -49.60 16.91
C ILE A 141 -22.56 -50.87 16.47
N ALA A 142 -22.10 -51.49 15.35
CA ALA A 142 -22.69 -52.71 14.84
C ALA A 142 -22.64 -53.87 15.86
N GLN A 143 -21.54 -53.99 16.62
CA GLN A 143 -21.41 -54.98 17.66
C GLN A 143 -22.42 -54.77 18.80
N VAL A 144 -22.64 -53.52 19.21
CA VAL A 144 -23.59 -53.24 20.30
C VAL A 144 -25.05 -53.33 19.79
N GLU A 145 -25.33 -52.96 18.56
CA GLU A 145 -26.64 -53.19 17.89
C GLU A 145 -26.96 -54.64 17.82
N GLN A 146 -25.99 -55.53 17.51
CA GLN A 146 -26.18 -56.97 17.51
C GLN A 146 -26.49 -57.48 18.92
N LYS A 147 -25.81 -56.97 19.97
CA LYS A 147 -26.14 -57.32 21.38
C LYS A 147 -27.56 -56.91 21.75
N LEU A 148 -27.98 -55.72 21.36
CA LEU A 148 -29.37 -55.28 21.57
C LEU A 148 -30.38 -56.19 20.85
N GLN A 149 -30.04 -56.60 19.61
CA GLN A 149 -30.90 -57.50 18.86
C GLN A 149 -31.03 -58.89 19.55
N PHE A 150 -29.90 -59.45 20.04
CA PHE A 150 -29.90 -60.69 20.80
C PHE A 150 -30.74 -60.59 22.07
N ALA A 151 -30.63 -59.51 22.83
CA ALA A 151 -31.44 -59.31 24.02
C ALA A 151 -32.97 -59.25 23.71
N LYS A 152 -33.34 -58.65 22.57
CA LYS A 152 -34.74 -58.66 22.10
C LYS A 152 -35.18 -60.03 21.62
N ASP A 153 -34.29 -60.78 20.97
CA ASP A 153 -34.59 -62.11 20.48
C ASP A 153 -34.75 -63.10 21.65
N ASP A 154 -33.96 -62.96 22.71
CA ASP A 154 -34.07 -63.71 23.96
C ASP A 154 -35.39 -63.42 24.70
N GLU A 155 -35.78 -62.12 24.80
CA GLU A 155 -37.09 -61.75 25.36
C GLU A 155 -38.27 -62.40 24.55
N ARG A 156 -38.22 -62.29 23.21
CA ARG A 156 -39.22 -62.87 22.30
C ARG A 156 -39.28 -64.40 22.43
N LYS A 157 -38.13 -65.06 22.44
CA LYS A 157 -38.02 -66.50 22.64
C LYS A 157 -38.69 -66.92 23.95
N TYR A 158 -38.45 -66.20 25.04
CA TYR A 158 -39.05 -66.41 26.31
C TYR A 158 -40.60 -66.25 26.25
N LEU A 159 -41.05 -65.10 25.75
CA LEU A 159 -42.49 -64.79 25.73
C LEU A 159 -43.31 -65.69 24.78
N GLU A 160 -42.74 -66.03 23.61
CA GLU A 160 -43.44 -66.78 22.57
C GLU A 160 -43.20 -68.31 22.68
N GLY A 161 -42.13 -68.74 23.30
CA GLY A 161 -41.67 -70.11 23.41
C GLY A 161 -41.63 -70.63 24.81
N ASP A 162 -40.66 -70.23 25.60
CA ASP A 162 -40.31 -70.85 26.90
C ASP A 162 -41.44 -70.69 27.95
N TRP A 163 -42.07 -69.50 28.02
CA TRP A 163 -43.15 -69.21 28.94
C TRP A 163 -44.44 -70.01 28.62
N PRO A 164 -45.03 -70.00 27.42
CA PRO A 164 -46.16 -70.79 27.11
C PRO A 164 -45.94 -72.27 27.34
N GLN A 165 -44.76 -72.78 27.00
CA GLN A 165 -44.36 -74.18 27.24
C GLN A 165 -44.37 -74.53 28.74
N SER A 166 -43.73 -73.62 29.56
CA SER A 166 -43.63 -73.80 31.02
C SER A 166 -45.07 -73.79 31.68
N LEU A 167 -45.89 -72.85 31.22
CA LEU A 167 -47.26 -72.72 31.69
C LEU A 167 -48.09 -74.00 31.34
N GLN A 168 -48.00 -74.44 30.09
CA GLN A 168 -48.65 -75.64 29.65
C GLN A 168 -48.21 -76.90 30.41
N ALA A 169 -46.93 -77.10 30.63
CA ALA A 169 -46.38 -78.17 31.39
C ALA A 169 -46.89 -78.20 32.85
N SER A 170 -46.99 -76.96 33.46
CA SER A 170 -47.56 -76.80 34.79
C SER A 170 -49.05 -77.12 34.83
N GLU A 171 -49.81 -76.71 33.79
CA GLU A 171 -51.26 -77.08 33.64
C GLU A 171 -51.45 -78.57 33.48
N GLU A 172 -50.70 -79.24 32.60
CA GLU A 172 -50.68 -80.68 32.41
C GLU A 172 -50.39 -81.41 33.72
N SER A 173 -49.35 -80.90 34.52
CA SER A 173 -49.09 -81.50 35.82
C SER A 173 -50.21 -81.37 36.82
N ILE A 174 -51.02 -80.34 36.79
CA ILE A 174 -52.20 -80.14 37.60
C ILE A 174 -53.31 -81.16 37.19
N VAL A 175 -53.53 -81.22 35.85
CA VAL A 175 -54.55 -82.16 35.30
C VAL A 175 -54.21 -83.59 35.66
N LEU A 176 -52.97 -84.05 35.49
CA LEU A 176 -52.54 -85.40 35.88
C LEU A 176 -52.71 -85.64 37.39
N ALA A 177 -52.30 -84.64 38.23
CA ALA A 177 -52.48 -84.76 39.68
C ALA A 177 -53.93 -84.74 40.10
N GLU A 178 -54.81 -84.04 39.40
CA GLU A 178 -56.26 -84.01 39.61
C GLU A 178 -56.88 -85.37 39.27
N GLU A 179 -56.50 -85.98 38.11
CA GLU A 179 -56.94 -87.34 37.76
C GLU A 179 -56.49 -88.39 38.80
N GLU A 180 -55.22 -88.28 39.32
CA GLU A 180 -54.74 -89.15 40.37
C GLU A 180 -55.58 -88.97 41.67
N VAL A 181 -55.99 -87.72 42.03
CA VAL A 181 -56.91 -87.44 43.14
C VAL A 181 -58.24 -88.08 42.92
N VAL A 182 -58.91 -87.98 41.75
CA VAL A 182 -60.17 -88.60 41.43
C VAL A 182 -60.10 -90.10 41.56
N GLN A 183 -59.06 -90.73 40.95
CA GLN A 183 -58.88 -92.16 41.07
C GLN A 183 -58.65 -92.63 42.52
N ALA A 184 -57.84 -91.91 43.29
CA ALA A 184 -57.61 -92.27 44.69
C ALA A 184 -58.83 -92.02 45.55
N LYS A 185 -59.63 -91.01 45.27
CA LYS A 185 -60.93 -90.75 45.93
C LYS A 185 -61.89 -91.86 45.65
N ASP A 186 -62.09 -92.26 44.39
CA ASP A 186 -63.00 -93.33 44.01
C ASP A 186 -62.59 -94.64 44.65
N ARG A 187 -61.26 -94.92 44.69
CA ARG A 187 -60.72 -96.09 45.40
C ARG A 187 -61.05 -96.03 46.90
N LEU A 188 -60.82 -94.89 47.55
CA LEU A 188 -61.12 -94.68 48.97
C LEU A 188 -62.63 -94.88 49.24
N GLU A 189 -63.51 -94.29 48.42
CA GLU A 189 -64.96 -94.46 48.55
C GLU A 189 -65.40 -95.92 48.44
N TRP A 190 -64.82 -96.69 47.50
CA TRP A 190 -65.01 -98.17 47.40
C TRP A 190 -64.42 -98.88 48.62
N SER A 191 -63.26 -98.53 49.09
CA SER A 191 -62.60 -99.11 50.27
C SER A 191 -63.41 -98.86 51.57
N GLU A 192 -64.04 -97.68 51.70
CA GLU A 192 -64.94 -97.32 52.80
C GLU A 192 -66.16 -98.19 52.79
N LYS A 193 -66.83 -98.38 51.61
CA LYS A 193 -68.05 -99.26 51.45
C LYS A 193 -67.69 -100.70 51.76
N LEU A 194 -66.58 -101.22 51.23
CA LEU A 194 -66.12 -102.60 51.50
C LEU A 194 -65.75 -102.85 52.96
N ASN A 195 -65.22 -101.88 53.63
CA ASN A 195 -64.90 -101.94 55.06
C ASN A 195 -66.17 -101.92 55.91
N GLU A 196 -67.20 -101.12 55.57
CA GLU A 196 -68.50 -101.08 56.18
C GLU A 196 -69.25 -102.45 56.07
N GLU A 197 -69.07 -103.12 54.86
CA GLU A 197 -69.62 -104.45 54.63
C GLU A 197 -68.79 -105.59 55.24
N GLY A 198 -67.66 -105.29 55.83
CA GLY A 198 -66.74 -106.24 56.52
C GLY A 198 -65.80 -107.03 55.61
N PHE A 199 -65.70 -106.70 54.29
CA PHE A 199 -64.88 -107.36 53.32
C PHE A 199 -63.43 -106.78 53.21
N LEU A 200 -63.13 -105.62 53.86
CA LEU A 200 -61.79 -105.01 53.88
C LEU A 200 -61.31 -104.78 55.27
N THR A 201 -60.02 -104.99 55.49
CA THR A 201 -59.39 -104.75 56.83
C THR A 201 -59.21 -103.25 57.11
N ARG A 202 -59.28 -102.83 58.38
CA ARG A 202 -59.03 -101.43 58.81
C ARG A 202 -57.68 -100.93 58.38
N THR A 203 -56.62 -101.76 58.31
CA THR A 203 -55.26 -101.39 57.89
C THR A 203 -55.21 -101.06 56.41
N GLU A 204 -55.96 -101.75 55.55
CA GLU A 204 -56.03 -101.50 54.15
C GLU A 204 -56.81 -100.22 53.89
N LEU A 205 -57.95 -99.96 54.59
CA LEU A 205 -58.66 -98.66 54.52
C LEU A 205 -57.76 -97.49 54.95
N GLU A 206 -57.01 -97.59 56.00
CA GLU A 206 -56.04 -96.59 56.47
C GLU A 206 -54.89 -96.36 55.44
N THR A 207 -54.48 -97.40 54.75
CA THR A 207 -53.53 -97.32 53.61
C THR A 207 -54.12 -96.51 52.43
N ASP A 208 -55.37 -96.74 52.07
CA ASP A 208 -56.05 -96.00 50.98
C ASP A 208 -56.34 -94.53 51.40
N LYS A 209 -56.66 -94.28 52.69
CA LYS A 209 -56.77 -92.92 53.25
C LYS A 209 -55.46 -92.15 53.16
N LEU A 210 -54.38 -92.81 53.52
CA LEU A 210 -53.03 -92.22 53.44
C LEU A 210 -52.64 -92.03 51.96
N ALA A 211 -52.97 -92.94 51.05
CA ALA A 211 -52.74 -92.77 49.63
C ALA A 211 -53.47 -91.56 49.07
N PHE A 212 -54.81 -91.47 49.37
CA PHE A 212 -55.59 -90.28 48.97
C PHE A 212 -55.04 -88.96 49.52
N SER A 213 -54.72 -88.91 50.82
CA SER A 213 -54.07 -87.71 51.40
C SER A 213 -52.76 -87.36 50.75
N ARG A 214 -51.92 -88.33 50.39
CA ARG A 214 -50.67 -88.12 49.66
C ARG A 214 -50.87 -87.50 48.29
N VAL A 215 -51.84 -88.01 47.54
CA VAL A 215 -52.17 -87.53 46.19
C VAL A 215 -52.84 -86.17 46.26
N GLN A 216 -53.68 -85.90 47.27
CA GLN A 216 -54.24 -84.56 47.54
C GLN A 216 -53.16 -83.51 47.83
N ILE A 217 -52.16 -83.84 48.65
CA ILE A 217 -51.00 -82.98 48.89
C ILE A 217 -50.24 -82.67 47.59
N LYS A 218 -50.05 -83.74 46.78
CA LYS A 218 -49.39 -83.60 45.45
C LYS A 218 -50.16 -82.63 44.54
N TYR A 219 -51.52 -82.74 44.46
CA TYR A 219 -52.34 -81.82 43.70
C TYR A 219 -52.26 -80.39 44.20
N GLU A 220 -52.32 -80.18 45.50
CA GLU A 220 -52.12 -78.81 46.10
C GLU A 220 -50.71 -78.28 45.90
N GLN A 221 -49.70 -79.15 45.86
CA GLN A 221 -48.35 -78.76 45.48
C GLN A 221 -48.26 -78.31 44.04
N ALA A 222 -48.89 -79.03 43.11
CA ALA A 222 -48.93 -78.62 41.68
C ALA A 222 -49.62 -77.25 41.48
N LYS A 223 -50.78 -77.06 42.18
CA LYS A 223 -51.44 -75.73 42.16
C LYS A 223 -50.56 -74.63 42.71
N ARG A 224 -49.90 -74.81 43.83
CA ARG A 224 -48.95 -73.78 44.35
C ARG A 224 -47.78 -73.57 43.45
N ALA A 225 -47.26 -74.56 42.79
CA ALA A 225 -46.19 -74.43 41.80
C ALA A 225 -46.65 -73.56 40.60
N LYS A 226 -47.89 -73.73 40.11
CA LYS A 226 -48.48 -72.89 39.08
C LYS A 226 -48.59 -71.43 39.53
N VAL A 227 -49.08 -71.19 40.74
CA VAL A 227 -49.12 -69.81 41.31
C VAL A 227 -47.76 -69.20 41.43
N LEU A 228 -46.77 -69.95 41.93
CA LEU A 228 -45.39 -69.47 42.02
C LEU A 228 -44.83 -69.11 40.64
N LEU A 229 -45.07 -69.93 39.66
CA LEU A 229 -44.63 -69.72 38.29
C LEU A 229 -45.30 -68.50 37.68
N ILE A 230 -46.60 -68.25 37.86
CA ILE A 230 -47.29 -67.08 37.28
C ILE A 230 -47.02 -65.79 38.04
N ASP A 231 -47.13 -65.83 39.37
CA ASP A 231 -47.12 -64.61 40.18
C ASP A 231 -45.68 -64.10 40.52
N TYR A 232 -44.72 -65.01 40.48
CA TYR A 232 -43.33 -64.64 40.89
C TYR A 232 -42.26 -64.92 39.85
N ASP A 233 -42.25 -66.15 39.26
CA ASP A 233 -41.18 -66.54 38.35
C ASP A 233 -41.28 -65.83 37.01
N ASN A 234 -42.47 -65.75 36.43
CA ASN A 234 -42.70 -65.09 35.16
C ASN A 234 -42.45 -63.58 35.24
N PRO A 235 -43.04 -62.81 36.18
CA PRO A 235 -42.76 -61.36 36.27
C PRO A 235 -41.25 -61.03 36.55
N LYS A 236 -40.58 -61.86 37.33
CA LYS A 236 -39.16 -61.76 37.59
C LYS A 236 -38.36 -61.98 36.33
N GLN A 237 -38.69 -63.00 35.55
CA GLN A 237 -37.98 -63.33 34.31
C GLN A 237 -38.21 -62.26 33.22
N GLU A 238 -39.45 -61.79 33.07
CA GLU A 238 -39.80 -60.65 32.17
C GLU A 238 -39.02 -59.42 32.59
N ALA A 239 -38.93 -59.09 33.88
CA ALA A 239 -38.16 -57.95 34.37
C ALA A 239 -36.63 -58.07 34.07
N VAL A 240 -36.07 -59.30 34.12
CA VAL A 240 -34.69 -59.59 33.76
C VAL A 240 -34.43 -59.29 32.28
N TYR A 241 -35.33 -59.79 31.37
CA TYR A 241 -35.12 -59.49 29.96
C TYR A 241 -35.36 -58.03 29.59
N ALA A 242 -36.35 -57.36 30.19
CA ALA A 242 -36.60 -55.95 30.03
C ALA A 242 -35.42 -55.11 30.52
N ALA A 243 -34.80 -55.51 31.67
CA ALA A 243 -33.60 -54.86 32.16
C ALA A 243 -32.39 -55.04 31.22
N ALA A 244 -32.23 -56.28 30.65
CA ALA A 244 -31.16 -56.55 29.67
C ALA A 244 -31.31 -55.72 28.39
N ILE A 245 -32.50 -55.55 27.89
CA ILE A 245 -32.79 -54.70 26.72
C ILE A 245 -32.49 -53.21 27.05
N THR A 246 -32.93 -52.77 28.24
CA THR A 246 -32.69 -51.40 28.69
C THR A 246 -31.20 -51.12 28.81
N GLU A 247 -30.46 -52.04 29.36
CA GLU A 247 -28.97 -51.91 29.47
C GLU A 247 -28.29 -51.93 28.12
N ALA A 248 -28.72 -52.83 27.20
CA ALA A 248 -28.18 -52.84 25.84
C ALA A 248 -28.51 -51.54 25.05
N LYS A 249 -29.69 -50.94 25.29
CA LYS A 249 -30.03 -49.62 24.73
C LYS A 249 -29.13 -48.52 25.27
N ARG A 250 -28.92 -48.46 26.56
CA ARG A 250 -28.03 -47.51 27.21
C ARG A 250 -26.59 -47.67 26.72
N GLU A 251 -26.14 -48.90 26.54
CA GLU A 251 -24.84 -49.21 25.99
C GLU A 251 -24.69 -48.68 24.55
N LEU A 252 -25.69 -48.88 23.70
CA LEU A 252 -25.73 -48.37 22.34
C LEU A 252 -25.68 -46.82 22.32
N GLU A 253 -26.45 -46.17 23.16
CA GLU A 253 -26.44 -44.71 23.29
C GLU A 253 -25.07 -44.22 23.75
N ARG A 254 -24.46 -44.88 24.74
CA ARG A 254 -23.13 -44.53 25.23
C ARG A 254 -22.05 -44.66 24.15
N VAL A 255 -22.08 -45.75 23.39
CA VAL A 255 -21.12 -45.99 22.29
C VAL A 255 -21.32 -44.96 21.17
N ASN A 256 -22.56 -44.61 20.82
CA ASN A 256 -22.84 -43.57 19.83
C ASN A 256 -22.32 -42.19 20.27
N LEU A 257 -22.52 -41.81 21.54
CA LEU A 257 -21.98 -40.56 22.07
C LEU A 257 -20.45 -40.53 22.05
N GLN A 258 -19.81 -41.64 22.44
CA GLN A 258 -18.36 -41.77 22.38
C GLN A 258 -17.83 -41.72 20.97
N ALA A 259 -18.47 -42.40 20.01
CA ALA A 259 -18.14 -42.39 18.61
C ALA A 259 -18.20 -40.97 18.04
N ASN A 260 -19.31 -40.27 18.30
CA ASN A 260 -19.47 -38.86 17.87
C ASN A 260 -18.43 -37.94 18.48
N ALA A 261 -18.13 -38.05 19.77
CA ALA A 261 -17.11 -37.24 20.42
C ALA A 261 -15.70 -37.42 19.78
N ARG A 262 -15.32 -38.67 19.50
CA ARG A 262 -14.05 -38.99 18.79
C ARG A 262 -14.03 -38.45 17.38
N LEU A 263 -15.15 -38.51 16.62
CA LEU A 263 -15.24 -37.93 15.29
C LEU A 263 -15.11 -36.43 15.29
N VAL A 264 -15.73 -35.72 16.24
CA VAL A 264 -15.62 -34.28 16.38
C VAL A 264 -14.16 -33.88 16.67
N ASP A 265 -13.48 -34.58 17.58
CA ASP A 265 -12.09 -34.32 17.93
C ASP A 265 -11.15 -34.51 16.72
N LEU A 266 -11.25 -35.65 16.01
CA LEU A 266 -10.43 -35.93 14.85
C LEU A 266 -10.78 -35.00 13.67
N THR A 267 -12.05 -34.66 13.47
CA THR A 267 -12.44 -33.67 12.47
C THR A 267 -11.83 -32.30 12.77
N SER A 268 -11.82 -31.88 14.03
CA SER A 268 -11.15 -30.65 14.45
C SER A 268 -9.64 -30.71 14.22
N THR A 269 -9.03 -31.87 14.44
CA THR A 269 -7.61 -32.10 14.17
C THR A 269 -7.30 -31.99 12.66
N VAL A 270 -8.12 -32.56 11.80
CA VAL A 270 -8.00 -32.40 10.34
C VAL A 270 -8.11 -30.92 9.97
N LYS A 271 -9.16 -30.23 10.46
CA LYS A 271 -9.37 -28.80 10.17
C LYS A 271 -8.19 -27.92 10.60
N THR A 272 -7.64 -28.14 11.78
CA THR A 272 -6.49 -27.38 12.28
C THR A 272 -5.21 -27.67 11.49
N SER A 273 -5.01 -28.93 11.10
CA SER A 273 -3.87 -29.33 10.26
C SER A 273 -3.96 -28.72 8.86
N THR A 274 -5.17 -28.70 8.27
CA THR A 274 -5.42 -28.07 6.98
C THR A 274 -5.20 -26.56 7.02
N ALA A 275 -5.72 -25.88 8.05
CA ALA A 275 -5.49 -24.45 8.22
C ALA A 275 -4.00 -24.10 8.41
N ARG A 276 -3.25 -24.98 9.08
CA ARG A 276 -1.79 -24.82 9.20
C ARG A 276 -1.08 -25.00 7.86
N LEU A 277 -1.48 -25.98 7.06
CA LEU A 277 -0.95 -26.19 5.72
C LEU A 277 -1.19 -24.98 4.83
N GLU A 278 -2.42 -24.44 4.83
CA GLU A 278 -2.80 -23.25 4.08
C GLU A 278 -1.93 -22.05 4.46
N LEU A 279 -1.76 -21.80 5.76
CA LEU A 279 -0.89 -20.74 6.27
C LEU A 279 0.56 -20.88 5.81
N GLU A 280 1.14 -22.08 5.90
CA GLU A 280 2.53 -22.30 5.47
C GLU A 280 2.68 -22.20 3.94
N THR A 281 1.66 -22.61 3.19
CA THR A 281 1.62 -22.47 1.73
C THR A 281 1.53 -20.98 1.32
N GLU A 282 0.71 -20.19 2.02
CA GLU A 282 0.63 -18.74 1.80
C GLU A 282 1.97 -18.05 2.06
N LYS A 283 2.65 -18.41 3.16
CA LYS A 283 3.98 -17.87 3.47
C LYS A 283 5.02 -18.25 2.40
N LEU A 284 4.97 -19.47 1.91
CA LEU A 284 5.85 -19.92 0.83
C LEU A 284 5.58 -19.14 -0.46
N GLN A 285 4.31 -18.92 -0.80
CA GLN A 285 3.94 -18.13 -1.98
C GLN A 285 4.42 -16.68 -1.87
N LYS A 286 4.27 -16.04 -0.71
CA LYS A 286 4.82 -14.70 -0.48
C LYS A 286 6.32 -14.62 -0.70
N LEU A 287 7.07 -15.62 -0.24
CA LEU A 287 8.52 -15.68 -0.49
C LEU A 287 8.86 -15.84 -1.98
N ARG A 288 8.10 -16.66 -2.71
CA ARG A 288 8.28 -16.83 -4.16
C ARG A 288 7.98 -15.52 -4.90
N ASP A 289 6.95 -14.81 -4.51
CA ASP A 289 6.63 -13.49 -5.05
C ASP A 289 7.75 -12.48 -4.77
N GLN A 290 8.33 -12.49 -3.56
CA GLN A 290 9.49 -11.66 -3.22
C GLN A 290 10.69 -12.03 -4.11
N ILE A 291 10.99 -13.32 -4.28
CA ILE A 291 12.08 -13.76 -5.17
C ILE A 291 11.82 -13.31 -6.62
N GLY A 292 10.59 -13.39 -7.11
CA GLY A 292 10.21 -12.88 -8.42
C GLY A 292 10.50 -11.38 -8.58
N LYS A 293 10.21 -10.59 -7.53
CA LYS A 293 10.47 -9.15 -7.49
C LYS A 293 11.94 -8.77 -7.35
N SER A 294 12.85 -9.73 -7.18
CA SER A 294 14.30 -9.45 -7.16
C SER A 294 14.87 -9.06 -8.52
N LYS A 295 14.16 -9.32 -9.59
CA LYS A 295 14.49 -8.92 -10.95
C LYS A 295 13.55 -7.83 -11.41
N LEU A 296 14.09 -6.63 -11.61
CA LEU A 296 13.31 -5.49 -12.05
C LEU A 296 13.45 -5.34 -13.56
N TYR A 297 12.31 -5.34 -14.22
CA TYR A 297 12.22 -5.20 -15.68
C TYR A 297 11.72 -3.80 -16.04
N ALA A 298 12.20 -3.25 -17.14
CA ALA A 298 11.78 -1.95 -17.63
C ALA A 298 10.27 -1.95 -17.97
N PRO A 299 9.46 -1.08 -17.33
CA PRO A 299 8.03 -1.00 -17.63
C PRO A 299 7.72 -0.18 -18.90
N VAL A 300 8.69 0.56 -19.40
CA VAL A 300 8.58 1.40 -20.60
C VAL A 300 9.95 1.48 -21.29
N SER A 301 9.96 1.72 -22.61
CA SER A 301 11.19 1.97 -23.34
C SER A 301 11.72 3.36 -23.06
N GLY A 302 13.03 3.49 -22.85
CA GLY A 302 13.67 4.77 -22.59
C GLY A 302 15.12 4.64 -22.10
N TYR A 303 15.71 5.74 -21.70
CA TYR A 303 17.08 5.76 -21.16
C TYR A 303 17.08 5.53 -19.65
N VAL A 304 18.00 4.72 -19.18
CA VAL A 304 18.20 4.48 -17.75
C VAL A 304 18.80 5.74 -17.09
N VAL A 305 18.13 6.22 -16.05
CA VAL A 305 18.64 7.31 -15.19
C VAL A 305 18.61 6.84 -13.75
N TYR A 306 19.73 6.92 -13.06
CA TYR A 306 19.79 6.52 -11.65
C TYR A 306 19.00 7.49 -10.78
N ALA A 307 18.18 6.95 -9.89
CA ALA A 307 17.39 7.78 -8.98
C ALA A 307 18.31 8.48 -7.97
N ARG A 308 18.32 9.81 -7.99
CA ARG A 308 19.03 10.61 -7.00
C ARG A 308 18.15 10.75 -5.77
N GLN A 309 18.65 10.33 -4.62
CA GLN A 309 18.04 10.70 -3.35
C GLN A 309 18.37 12.16 -3.06
N GLU A 310 17.36 13.01 -3.01
CA GLU A 310 17.49 14.33 -2.40
C GLU A 310 17.70 14.12 -0.91
N GLY A 311 18.97 13.99 -0.51
CA GLY A 311 19.37 13.84 0.88
C GLY A 311 19.12 15.15 1.62
N GLY A 312 18.26 15.14 2.63
CA GLY A 312 18.18 16.22 3.60
C GLY A 312 19.55 16.42 4.27
N TRP A 313 19.84 17.65 4.68
CA TRP A 313 21.10 18.07 5.32
C TRP A 313 21.62 17.00 6.30
N GLY A 314 22.84 16.47 6.04
CA GLY A 314 23.59 15.59 6.92
C GLY A 314 23.47 14.08 6.66
N ARG A 315 22.78 13.61 5.62
CA ARG A 315 22.82 12.20 5.19
C ARG A 315 23.64 12.08 3.92
N SER A 316 24.67 11.22 3.96
CA SER A 316 25.40 10.81 2.76
C SER A 316 24.40 10.34 1.72
N SER A 317 24.44 10.94 0.52
CA SER A 317 23.72 10.42 -0.63
C SER A 317 24.29 9.02 -0.90
N ASN A 318 23.54 7.96 -0.59
CA ASN A 318 23.91 6.64 -1.07
C ASN A 318 23.79 6.69 -2.60
N ASN A 319 24.90 6.72 -3.27
CA ASN A 319 24.94 6.56 -4.71
C ASN A 319 24.38 5.18 -5.05
N ILE A 320 23.54 5.13 -6.07
CA ILE A 320 23.03 3.89 -6.61
C ILE A 320 24.12 3.33 -7.52
N GLU A 321 24.74 2.24 -7.07
CA GLU A 321 25.81 1.52 -7.78
C GLU A 321 25.73 0.03 -7.46
N GLU A 322 26.39 -0.79 -8.23
CA GLU A 322 26.48 -2.22 -7.95
C GLU A 322 27.13 -2.44 -6.57
N GLY A 323 26.54 -3.32 -5.76
CA GLY A 323 26.93 -3.56 -4.39
C GLY A 323 26.33 -2.61 -3.36
N ALA A 324 25.63 -1.55 -3.77
CA ALA A 324 24.94 -0.65 -2.85
C ALA A 324 23.72 -1.33 -2.19
N THR A 325 23.45 -0.96 -0.94
CA THR A 325 22.26 -1.44 -0.22
C THR A 325 21.09 -0.49 -0.42
N VAL A 326 19.97 -1.01 -0.86
CA VAL A 326 18.72 -0.28 -1.07
C VAL A 326 17.64 -0.76 -0.11
N ARG A 327 16.80 0.18 0.34
CA ARG A 327 15.69 -0.08 1.25
C ARG A 327 14.42 -0.41 0.48
N GLU A 328 13.48 -1.02 1.15
CA GLU A 328 12.12 -1.17 0.63
C GLU A 328 11.55 0.17 0.16
N ARG A 329 10.88 0.16 -1.00
CA ARG A 329 10.29 1.33 -1.67
C ARG A 329 11.26 2.44 -2.08
N GLN A 330 12.56 2.19 -1.98
CA GLN A 330 13.55 3.12 -2.49
C GLN A 330 13.60 3.07 -4.01
N ALA A 331 13.52 4.24 -4.65
CA ALA A 331 13.71 4.34 -6.10
C ALA A 331 15.17 4.03 -6.44
N ILE A 332 15.37 3.18 -7.43
CA ILE A 332 16.68 2.77 -7.94
C ILE A 332 16.93 3.43 -9.29
N ILE A 333 15.99 3.31 -10.20
CA ILE A 333 16.06 3.83 -11.56
C ILE A 333 14.80 4.60 -11.87
N THR A 334 14.95 5.62 -12.70
CA THR A 334 13.87 6.34 -13.35
C THR A 334 14.07 6.23 -14.85
N ILE A 335 13.07 5.77 -15.58
CA ILE A 335 13.09 5.69 -17.04
C ILE A 335 12.14 6.77 -17.55
N PRO A 336 12.67 7.92 -18.06
CA PRO A 336 11.85 8.91 -18.71
C PRO A 336 11.32 8.34 -20.04
N GLN A 337 10.03 8.42 -20.26
CA GLN A 337 9.39 7.94 -21.46
C GLN A 337 9.71 8.89 -22.63
N SER A 338 10.15 8.35 -23.76
CA SER A 338 10.36 9.10 -24.98
C SER A 338 9.01 9.54 -25.55
N GLY A 339 8.77 10.83 -25.73
CA GLY A 339 7.56 11.28 -26.40
C GLY A 339 6.90 12.56 -25.88
N GLY A 340 7.40 13.16 -24.82
CA GLY A 340 6.92 14.44 -24.34
C GLY A 340 7.82 15.08 -23.31
N MET A 341 8.19 16.31 -23.54
CA MET A 341 8.97 17.12 -22.61
C MET A 341 8.11 18.23 -22.03
N MET A 342 8.39 18.55 -20.79
CA MET A 342 7.78 19.64 -20.06
C MET A 342 8.87 20.55 -19.53
N ALA A 343 8.73 21.85 -19.71
CA ALA A 343 9.56 22.81 -19.05
C ALA A 343 8.97 23.14 -17.68
N GLN A 344 9.75 22.97 -16.63
CA GLN A 344 9.40 23.36 -15.29
C GLN A 344 10.11 24.64 -14.92
N ALA A 345 9.34 25.73 -14.77
CA ALA A 345 9.85 27.04 -14.37
C ALA A 345 9.31 27.45 -13.00
N SER A 346 10.07 28.30 -12.30
CA SER A 346 9.66 28.85 -11.01
C SER A 346 9.33 30.33 -11.18
N LEU A 347 8.02 30.68 -11.07
CA LEU A 347 7.53 32.04 -11.19
C LEU A 347 7.54 32.76 -9.85
N HIS A 348 8.01 34.01 -9.83
CA HIS A 348 7.93 34.86 -8.66
C HIS A 348 6.51 35.36 -8.39
N GLU A 349 6.14 35.59 -7.12
CA GLU A 349 4.81 36.08 -6.70
C GLU A 349 4.34 37.32 -7.47
N SER A 350 5.25 38.20 -7.86
CA SER A 350 4.92 39.44 -8.59
C SER A 350 4.36 39.21 -10.01
N VAL A 351 4.68 38.07 -10.62
CA VAL A 351 4.28 37.76 -11.99
C VAL A 351 3.21 36.68 -12.10
N ILE A 352 3.02 35.88 -11.05
CA ILE A 352 2.08 34.76 -11.05
C ILE A 352 0.64 35.19 -11.34
N LYS A 353 0.21 36.37 -10.86
CA LYS A 353 -1.13 36.91 -11.11
C LYS A 353 -1.42 37.19 -12.60
N LYS A 354 -0.36 37.30 -13.41
CA LYS A 354 -0.43 37.62 -14.83
C LYS A 354 -0.45 36.34 -15.70
N VAL A 355 0.02 35.22 -15.17
CA VAL A 355 0.13 33.94 -15.89
C VAL A 355 -1.07 33.08 -15.60
N LYS A 356 -1.66 32.52 -16.64
CA LYS A 356 -2.80 31.59 -16.56
C LYS A 356 -2.53 30.34 -17.38
N GLU A 357 -3.20 29.26 -17.04
CA GLU A 357 -3.21 28.03 -17.85
C GLU A 357 -3.73 28.34 -19.27
N GLY A 358 -3.18 27.68 -20.26
CA GLY A 358 -3.52 27.88 -21.68
C GLY A 358 -2.76 29.01 -22.36
N MET A 359 -1.87 29.74 -21.66
CA MET A 359 -1.07 30.80 -22.31
C MET A 359 0.03 30.23 -23.19
N PRO A 360 0.26 30.79 -24.41
CA PRO A 360 1.34 30.36 -25.27
C PRO A 360 2.71 30.75 -24.68
N VAL A 361 3.67 29.86 -24.84
CA VAL A 361 5.02 30.00 -24.33
C VAL A 361 6.01 29.65 -25.43
N THR A 362 7.09 30.43 -25.51
CA THR A 362 8.25 30.07 -26.30
C THR A 362 9.33 29.53 -25.37
N VAL A 363 9.81 28.32 -25.62
CA VAL A 363 10.84 27.67 -24.82
C VAL A 363 12.15 27.65 -25.59
N HIS A 364 13.17 28.26 -25.01
CA HIS A 364 14.54 28.26 -25.52
C HIS A 364 15.37 27.30 -24.69
N VAL A 365 15.90 26.25 -25.31
CA VAL A 365 16.74 25.26 -24.62
C VAL A 365 18.20 25.65 -24.78
N ASP A 366 18.90 25.86 -23.65
CA ASP A 366 20.30 26.34 -23.65
C ASP A 366 21.27 25.41 -24.41
N ALA A 367 20.95 24.09 -24.42
CA ALA A 367 21.74 23.07 -25.12
C ALA A 367 21.48 23.01 -26.63
N ILE A 368 20.41 23.64 -27.15
CA ILE A 368 20.02 23.65 -28.57
C ILE A 368 19.83 25.09 -29.03
N PRO A 369 20.93 25.85 -29.21
CA PRO A 369 20.85 27.27 -29.56
C PRO A 369 20.28 27.45 -30.96
N GLY A 370 19.45 28.49 -31.13
CA GLY A 370 18.88 28.89 -32.40
C GLY A 370 17.58 28.21 -32.80
N THR A 371 17.03 27.36 -31.94
CA THR A 371 15.71 26.74 -32.14
C THR A 371 14.76 27.13 -31.02
N ASP A 372 13.63 27.72 -31.40
CA ASP A 372 12.56 28.11 -30.49
C ASP A 372 11.46 27.05 -30.54
N PHE A 373 11.11 26.53 -29.37
CA PHE A 373 10.06 25.50 -29.25
C PHE A 373 8.78 26.14 -28.74
N GLN A 374 7.67 25.76 -29.33
CA GLN A 374 6.37 26.24 -28.89
C GLN A 374 5.87 25.38 -27.73
N GLY A 375 5.23 26.04 -26.80
CA GLY A 375 4.64 25.38 -25.64
C GLY A 375 3.42 26.12 -25.11
N GLU A 376 2.79 25.51 -24.16
CA GLU A 376 1.60 26.04 -23.49
C GLU A 376 1.69 25.83 -21.97
N VAL A 377 1.26 26.82 -21.20
CA VAL A 377 1.17 26.69 -19.75
C VAL A 377 0.12 25.67 -19.38
N GLN A 378 0.54 24.52 -18.87
CA GLN A 378 -0.34 23.44 -18.49
C GLN A 378 -0.84 23.54 -17.05
N PHE A 379 0.05 23.98 -16.15
CA PHE A 379 -0.28 24.04 -14.71
C PHE A 379 0.51 25.15 -14.02
N VAL A 380 -0.16 25.83 -13.11
CA VAL A 380 0.45 26.84 -12.22
C VAL A 380 0.14 26.47 -10.77
N ALA A 381 1.17 26.22 -9.97
CA ALA A 381 0.99 25.82 -8.58
C ALA A 381 0.31 26.91 -7.75
N LEU A 382 -0.69 26.53 -6.94
CA LEU A 382 -1.42 27.45 -6.04
C LEU A 382 -0.62 27.82 -4.78
N LEU A 383 0.33 26.94 -4.40
CA LEU A 383 1.17 27.15 -3.21
C LEU A 383 2.63 27.36 -3.63
N PRO A 384 3.35 28.22 -2.92
CA PRO A 384 4.78 28.40 -3.16
C PRO A 384 5.56 27.12 -2.85
N ASP A 385 6.65 26.89 -3.57
CA ASP A 385 7.52 25.75 -3.36
C ASP A 385 8.22 25.86 -1.99
N SER A 386 8.06 24.83 -1.17
CA SER A 386 8.64 24.76 0.17
C SER A 386 10.16 24.82 0.18
N ASN A 387 10.81 24.31 -0.87
CA ASN A 387 12.27 24.35 -0.98
C ASN A 387 12.82 25.77 -1.18
N SER A 388 12.05 26.66 -1.81
CA SER A 388 12.45 28.07 -1.99
C SER A 388 12.45 28.86 -0.69
N TYR A 389 11.59 28.48 0.28
CA TYR A 389 11.49 29.14 1.58
C TYR A 389 12.75 28.99 2.45
N TRP A 390 13.39 27.81 2.40
CA TRP A 390 14.62 27.54 3.14
C TRP A 390 15.85 28.21 2.54
N ALA A 391 15.86 28.38 1.21
CA ALA A 391 16.98 29.05 0.52
C ALA A 391 16.89 30.58 0.64
N ASN A 392 15.70 31.17 0.52
CA ASN A 392 15.45 32.61 0.62
C ASN A 392 14.05 32.88 1.17
N PRO A 393 13.91 33.18 2.48
CA PRO A 393 12.60 33.40 3.11
C PRO A 393 11.76 34.54 2.50
N ASN A 394 12.40 35.44 1.77
CA ASN A 394 11.75 36.60 1.15
C ASN A 394 11.34 36.37 -0.31
N GLN A 395 11.68 35.23 -0.90
CA GLN A 395 11.29 34.89 -2.27
C GLN A 395 10.26 33.77 -2.28
N ARG A 396 9.07 34.07 -2.74
CA ARG A 396 8.00 33.08 -2.96
C ARG A 396 7.99 32.70 -4.44
N LEU A 397 8.43 31.48 -4.71
CA LEU A 397 8.47 30.92 -6.05
C LEU A 397 7.35 29.88 -6.22
N PHE A 398 6.65 29.96 -7.34
CA PHE A 398 5.55 29.06 -7.67
C PHE A 398 5.94 28.19 -8.86
N ARG A 399 5.82 26.91 -8.70
CA ARG A 399 6.13 25.94 -9.76
C ARG A 399 5.13 26.07 -10.88
N THR A 400 5.62 26.22 -12.09
CA THR A 400 4.80 26.28 -13.32
C THR A 400 5.29 25.22 -14.28
N GLN A 401 4.37 24.46 -14.83
CA GLN A 401 4.62 23.40 -15.81
C GLN A 401 4.11 23.84 -17.18
N ILE A 402 4.97 23.70 -18.16
CA ILE A 402 4.73 24.14 -19.54
C ILE A 402 5.00 22.94 -20.45
N SER A 403 3.99 22.50 -21.18
CA SER A 403 4.16 21.45 -22.18
C SER A 403 4.94 21.99 -23.38
N VAL A 404 5.91 21.22 -23.86
CA VAL A 404 6.63 21.51 -25.10
C VAL A 404 5.97 20.70 -26.21
N LEU A 405 5.40 21.38 -27.21
CA LEU A 405 4.61 20.74 -28.27
C LEU A 405 5.48 19.99 -29.29
N ASP A 406 6.64 20.57 -29.63
CA ASP A 406 7.54 20.07 -30.67
C ASP A 406 8.85 19.52 -30.06
N ALA A 407 8.73 18.61 -29.07
CA ALA A 407 9.88 18.02 -28.43
C ALA A 407 10.69 17.14 -29.40
N THR A 408 11.99 17.41 -29.50
CA THR A 408 12.92 16.64 -30.33
C THR A 408 13.66 15.57 -29.53
N PRO A 409 14.13 14.47 -30.14
CA PRO A 409 14.90 13.43 -29.45
C PRO A 409 16.22 13.93 -28.81
N GLU A 410 16.71 15.09 -29.20
CA GLU A 410 17.93 15.71 -28.64
C GLU A 410 17.70 16.31 -27.25
N MET A 411 16.43 16.62 -26.91
CA MET A 411 16.06 17.11 -25.59
C MET A 411 16.19 16.01 -24.54
N ARG A 412 16.91 16.32 -23.47
CA ARG A 412 17.07 15.41 -22.33
C ARG A 412 16.50 16.01 -21.06
N PRO A 413 15.86 15.23 -20.20
CA PRO A 413 15.48 15.70 -18.87
C PRO A 413 16.68 16.23 -18.10
N GLY A 414 16.50 17.35 -17.42
CA GLY A 414 17.56 18.05 -16.68
C GLY A 414 18.27 19.15 -17.46
N MET A 415 18.03 19.30 -18.77
CA MET A 415 18.57 20.43 -19.53
C MET A 415 17.97 21.75 -19.05
N SER A 416 18.80 22.80 -18.97
CA SER A 416 18.34 24.14 -18.66
C SER A 416 17.61 24.76 -19.84
N CYS A 417 16.57 25.51 -19.56
CA CYS A 417 15.80 26.23 -20.55
C CYS A 417 15.37 27.62 -20.03
N SER A 418 15.10 28.51 -20.94
CA SER A 418 14.44 29.79 -20.70
C SER A 418 13.05 29.74 -21.29
N VAL A 419 12.04 30.11 -20.51
CA VAL A 419 10.64 30.13 -20.94
C VAL A 419 10.16 31.55 -21.04
N GLU A 420 9.62 31.93 -22.19
CA GLU A 420 9.05 33.23 -22.46
C GLU A 420 7.53 33.09 -22.59
N ILE A 421 6.80 33.46 -21.53
CA ILE A 421 5.35 33.36 -21.47
C ILE A 421 4.71 34.62 -22.03
N LEU A 422 3.88 34.51 -23.06
CA LEU A 422 3.14 35.63 -23.61
C LEU A 422 1.91 35.94 -22.78
N VAL A 423 2.01 36.99 -21.94
CA VAL A 423 0.93 37.41 -21.05
C VAL A 423 -0.15 38.22 -21.74
N LYS A 424 0.26 39.13 -22.61
CA LYS A 424 -0.64 40.02 -23.37
C LYS A 424 0.02 40.50 -24.63
N GLU A 425 -0.73 40.56 -25.70
CA GLU A 425 -0.36 41.20 -26.96
C GLU A 425 -1.29 42.40 -27.18
N ILE A 426 -0.70 43.58 -27.42
CA ILE A 426 -1.40 44.81 -27.77
C ILE A 426 -1.10 45.03 -29.26
N PRO A 427 -2.06 44.84 -30.14
CA PRO A 427 -1.76 44.77 -31.58
C PRO A 427 -1.29 46.10 -32.21
N ASP A 428 -1.67 47.22 -31.65
CA ASP A 428 -1.31 48.54 -32.15
C ASP A 428 -1.18 49.56 -31.00
N THR A 429 0.04 49.88 -30.66
CA THR A 429 0.35 50.89 -29.64
C THR A 429 1.66 51.60 -29.91
N LEU A 430 1.79 52.85 -29.47
CA LEU A 430 3.09 53.52 -29.45
C LEU A 430 3.93 52.94 -28.33
N PHE A 431 5.19 52.65 -28.58
CA PHE A 431 6.09 52.13 -27.54
C PHE A 431 7.45 52.78 -27.59
N VAL A 432 8.03 52.94 -26.43
CA VAL A 432 9.33 53.51 -26.21
C VAL A 432 10.16 52.57 -25.27
N PRO A 433 11.51 52.64 -25.32
CA PRO A 433 12.33 51.89 -24.38
C PRO A 433 11.98 52.25 -22.94
N VAL A 434 12.02 51.27 -22.03
CA VAL A 434 11.82 51.51 -20.56
C VAL A 434 12.71 52.60 -20.02
N GLN A 435 13.94 52.75 -20.58
CA GLN A 435 14.92 53.75 -20.18
C GLN A 435 14.50 55.18 -20.51
N ALA A 436 13.58 55.41 -21.46
CA ALA A 436 13.09 56.73 -21.87
C ALA A 436 11.92 57.22 -20.99
N VAL A 437 11.41 56.39 -20.07
CA VAL A 437 10.29 56.76 -19.22
C VAL A 437 10.79 57.02 -17.82
N PHE A 438 10.69 58.27 -17.34
CA PHE A 438 11.07 58.74 -16.05
C PHE A 438 9.85 58.94 -15.15
N ARG A 439 10.05 58.92 -13.83
CA ARG A 439 8.98 59.23 -12.85
C ARG A 439 9.34 60.52 -12.13
N SER A 440 8.42 61.48 -12.10
CA SER A 440 8.54 62.72 -11.33
C SER A 440 7.16 63.11 -10.78
N GLY A 441 7.07 63.42 -9.49
CA GLY A 441 5.81 63.81 -8.84
C GLY A 441 4.66 62.81 -8.97
N GLY A 442 4.95 61.47 -9.04
CA GLY A 442 3.95 60.40 -9.23
C GLY A 442 3.45 60.26 -10.66
N LYS A 443 3.91 61.05 -11.62
CA LYS A 443 3.58 60.99 -13.06
C LYS A 443 4.73 60.41 -13.86
N SER A 444 4.39 59.70 -14.94
CA SER A 444 5.38 59.23 -15.93
C SER A 444 5.64 60.34 -16.93
N ILE A 445 6.90 60.61 -17.21
CA ILE A 445 7.35 61.63 -18.16
C ILE A 445 8.38 61.06 -19.13
N CYS A 446 8.38 61.58 -20.35
CA CYS A 446 9.45 61.35 -21.35
C CYS A 446 10.05 62.70 -21.74
N PHE A 447 11.34 62.72 -22.09
CA PHE A 447 11.98 63.91 -22.61
C PHE A 447 11.94 63.88 -24.13
N VAL A 448 11.40 64.96 -24.75
CA VAL A 448 11.33 65.15 -26.19
C VAL A 448 11.96 66.53 -26.43
N GLU A 449 13.07 66.56 -27.20
CA GLU A 449 13.85 67.79 -27.48
C GLU A 449 14.23 68.55 -26.19
N GLY A 450 14.65 67.83 -25.13
CA GLY A 450 15.07 68.39 -23.84
C GLY A 450 13.94 68.84 -22.92
N GLN A 451 12.66 68.69 -23.35
CA GLN A 451 11.52 69.15 -22.55
C GLN A 451 10.75 67.96 -21.93
N PRO A 452 10.42 68.01 -20.62
CA PRO A 452 9.63 66.97 -19.97
C PRO A 452 8.19 67.02 -20.45
N ARG A 453 7.70 65.92 -21.01
CA ARG A 453 6.31 65.70 -21.42
C ARG A 453 5.66 64.62 -20.61
N THR A 454 4.54 64.89 -19.96
CA THR A 454 3.76 63.88 -19.26
C THR A 454 3.19 62.87 -20.25
N VAL A 455 3.37 61.58 -19.97
CA VAL A 455 2.86 60.49 -20.76
C VAL A 455 2.00 59.58 -19.93
N GLU A 456 0.98 58.99 -20.53
CA GLU A 456 0.17 57.96 -19.93
C GLU A 456 0.71 56.61 -20.36
N VAL A 457 1.14 55.80 -19.40
CA VAL A 457 1.82 54.53 -19.66
C VAL A 457 0.79 53.40 -19.64
N GLY A 458 0.84 52.56 -20.66
CA GLY A 458 0.03 51.35 -20.78
C GLY A 458 0.76 50.09 -20.24
N GLY A 459 0.73 49.02 -20.99
CA GLY A 459 1.47 47.80 -20.69
C GLY A 459 2.97 47.98 -20.87
N ALA A 460 3.78 47.34 -20.00
CA ALA A 460 5.24 47.35 -20.10
C ALA A 460 5.78 45.90 -20.19
N SER A 461 6.74 45.72 -21.10
CA SER A 461 7.60 44.53 -21.17
C SER A 461 8.95 44.80 -20.45
N GLN A 462 9.91 43.90 -20.51
CA GLN A 462 11.24 44.14 -19.93
C GLN A 462 12.02 45.24 -20.65
N GLN A 463 11.82 45.47 -21.94
CA GLN A 463 12.57 46.42 -22.76
C GLN A 463 11.73 47.62 -23.25
N TRP A 464 10.44 47.49 -23.38
CA TRP A 464 9.54 48.45 -24.01
C TRP A 464 8.34 48.78 -23.12
N VAL A 465 7.92 50.03 -23.16
CA VAL A 465 6.72 50.54 -22.50
C VAL A 465 5.75 51.06 -23.54
N GLY A 466 4.50 50.58 -23.52
CA GLY A 466 3.47 51.10 -24.35
C GLY A 466 2.97 52.46 -23.82
N ILE A 467 2.76 53.39 -24.70
CA ILE A 467 2.28 54.77 -24.41
C ILE A 467 0.87 54.88 -24.94
N LEU A 468 -0.08 55.20 -24.04
CA LEU A 468 -1.49 55.42 -24.41
C LEU A 468 -1.78 56.84 -24.92
N SER A 469 -1.10 57.84 -24.35
CA SER A 469 -1.25 59.24 -24.73
C SER A 469 0.02 60.06 -24.37
N GLY A 470 0.26 61.16 -25.09
CA GLY A 470 1.32 62.13 -24.79
C GLY A 470 2.52 62.11 -25.74
N LEU A 471 2.60 61.13 -26.67
CA LEU A 471 3.64 61.09 -27.72
C LEU A 471 3.00 60.82 -29.08
N THR A 472 3.69 61.22 -30.17
CA THR A 472 3.28 60.89 -31.55
C THR A 472 4.33 60.01 -32.23
N GLU A 473 3.92 59.24 -33.24
CA GLU A 473 4.76 58.34 -33.99
C GLU A 473 5.88 59.13 -34.71
N GLY A 474 7.10 58.65 -34.59
CA GLY A 474 8.26 59.29 -35.20
C GLY A 474 8.95 60.33 -34.34
N GLU A 475 8.40 60.77 -33.23
CA GLU A 475 9.09 61.64 -32.25
C GLU A 475 10.32 60.94 -31.67
N VAL A 476 11.37 61.70 -31.34
CA VAL A 476 12.59 61.17 -30.72
C VAL A 476 12.51 61.42 -29.24
N VAL A 477 12.47 60.32 -28.44
CA VAL A 477 12.57 60.40 -26.99
C VAL A 477 13.96 60.14 -26.50
N GLU A 478 14.39 60.93 -25.52
CA GLU A 478 15.72 60.84 -24.93
C GLU A 478 15.81 59.69 -23.94
N LEU A 479 16.92 58.92 -23.97
CA LEU A 479 17.15 57.80 -23.10
C LEU A 479 17.79 58.19 -21.76
N SER A 480 18.19 59.44 -21.58
CA SER A 480 18.77 60.02 -20.38
C SER A 480 18.09 61.34 -20.04
N ALA A 481 17.89 61.62 -18.77
CA ALA A 481 17.36 62.90 -18.36
C ALA A 481 18.39 64.01 -18.65
N PRO A 482 17.95 65.23 -19.12
CA PRO A 482 18.84 66.36 -19.29
C PRO A 482 19.60 66.74 -18.03
N LEU A 483 20.84 67.28 -18.22
CA LEU A 483 21.64 67.76 -17.12
C LEU A 483 20.94 68.87 -16.33
N GLY A 484 20.64 68.57 -15.03
CA GLY A 484 19.93 69.49 -14.14
C GLY A 484 18.51 69.09 -13.79
N PHE A 485 18.00 68.01 -14.36
CA PHE A 485 16.70 67.49 -13.97
C PHE A 485 16.79 66.76 -12.62
N ALA A 486 16.14 67.30 -11.59
CA ALA A 486 15.93 66.64 -10.31
C ALA A 486 14.47 66.06 -10.27
N PRO A 487 14.30 64.73 -10.20
CA PRO A 487 12.94 64.18 -10.09
C PRO A 487 12.28 64.64 -8.78
N GLU A 488 11.05 65.14 -8.88
CA GLU A 488 10.28 65.46 -7.69
C GLU A 488 9.95 64.17 -6.91
N PRO A 489 10.07 64.20 -5.56
CA PRO A 489 9.78 63.03 -4.77
C PRO A 489 8.31 62.61 -4.92
N ASP A 490 8.06 61.31 -5.02
CA ASP A 490 6.72 60.74 -5.14
C ASP A 490 5.91 61.00 -3.85
N PRO A 491 4.79 61.75 -3.92
CA PRO A 491 3.97 62.06 -2.75
C PRO A 491 3.36 60.83 -2.06
N SER A 492 3.40 59.65 -2.73
CA SER A 492 2.91 58.38 -2.18
C SER A 492 3.94 57.64 -1.30
N GLN A 493 5.21 58.05 -1.29
CA GLN A 493 6.23 57.55 -0.37
C GLN A 493 6.30 58.44 0.87
N GLY A 494 5.23 58.46 1.66
CA GLY A 494 5.14 59.16 2.94
C GLY A 494 6.23 58.65 3.89
N SER A 495 6.97 59.65 4.42
CA SER A 495 7.95 59.59 5.49
C SER A 495 7.83 58.41 6.45
N ASN A 496 8.91 57.64 6.50
CA ASN A 496 9.12 56.60 7.50
C ASN A 496 9.40 57.30 8.88
N PRO A 497 8.55 57.12 9.93
CA PRO A 497 8.70 57.83 11.19
C PRO A 497 9.75 57.18 12.12
N ARG A 498 10.87 56.76 11.65
CA ARG A 498 11.88 56.05 12.47
C ARG A 498 13.20 56.81 12.76
N ASP A 499 13.36 58.06 12.29
CA ASP A 499 14.62 58.80 12.51
C ASP A 499 14.56 59.94 13.53
N SER A 500 13.57 60.01 14.39
CA SER A 500 13.47 61.07 15.43
C SER A 500 13.55 60.55 16.86
N LYS A 501 14.45 59.58 17.16
CA LYS A 501 14.79 59.23 18.55
C LYS A 501 16.21 58.79 18.72
N LYS A 502 17.15 59.71 18.53
CA LYS A 502 18.49 59.59 19.10
C LYS A 502 19.15 60.99 19.23
N HIS A 503 18.61 61.79 20.12
CA HIS A 503 19.41 62.82 20.82
C HIS A 503 18.64 63.21 22.09
N GLY A 504 19.20 62.94 23.22
CA GLY A 504 18.70 63.40 24.52
C GLY A 504 18.93 62.38 25.63
N SER A 505 19.95 62.52 26.22
CA SER A 505 20.37 62.77 27.61
C SER A 505 21.16 61.65 28.25
N ASN A 506 22.45 61.92 28.30
CA ASN A 506 23.32 61.61 29.44
C ASN A 506 22.93 62.58 30.59
N ASN A 507 22.57 62.06 31.74
CA ASN A 507 22.98 62.50 33.07
C ASN A 507 22.05 61.88 34.14
N SER A 508 22.56 61.05 34.89
CA SER A 508 22.62 60.85 36.34
C SER A 508 22.78 59.40 36.70
#